data_6109e6fdfe5f257f409bd7d3e06aab56
#
_entry.id   6109e6fdfe5f257f409bd7d3e06aab56
#
_cell.length_a   1.000
_cell.length_b   1.000
_cell.length_c   1.000
_cell.angle_alpha   90.00
_cell.angle_beta   90.00
_cell.angle_gamma   90.00
#
_symmetry.space_group_name_H-M   'P 1'
#
loop_
_entity.id
_entity.type
_entity.pdbx_description
1 polymer ?
#
loop_
_entity_poly.entity_id
_entity_poly.type
_entity_poly.pdbx_seq_one_letter_code
_entity_poly.pdbx_strand_id
1 'polypeptide(L)' 'MSQIINLSGTKKGVISVEKIDEPYGKDSHSVASIGINLKGDASNPEWKVHIPFDNVEDVIKALQSL' A
#
# COMPACT_ATOMS: atom_id res chain seq x y z
N MET A 1 -3.20 -7.25 -8.29
CA MET A 1 -2.14 -6.60 -9.09
C MET A 1 -1.37 -5.63 -8.21
N SER A 2 -0.05 -5.71 -8.20
CA SER A 2 0.73 -4.82 -7.36
C SER A 2 1.51 -3.81 -8.22
N GLN A 3 1.71 -2.64 -7.66
CA GLN A 3 2.49 -1.58 -8.28
C GLN A 3 3.65 -1.21 -7.36
N ILE A 4 4.77 -0.85 -7.95
CA ILE A 4 5.96 -0.51 -7.19
C ILE A 4 6.41 0.88 -7.60
N ILE A 5 6.66 1.71 -6.58
CA ILE A 5 7.05 3.10 -6.77
C ILE A 5 8.38 3.31 -6.03
N ASN A 6 9.31 4.01 -6.67
CA ASN A 6 10.56 4.35 -5.99
C ASN A 6 10.29 5.29 -4.82
N LEU A 7 10.90 4.99 -3.67
CA LEU A 7 10.77 5.82 -2.49
C LEU A 7 11.79 6.95 -2.59
N SER A 8 11.29 8.17 -2.72
CA SER A 8 12.14 9.36 -2.82
C SER A 8 13.03 9.49 -1.59
N GLY A 9 14.24 9.95 -1.82
CA GLY A 9 15.20 10.14 -0.74
C GLY A 9 16.00 8.90 -0.39
N THR A 10 15.74 7.79 -1.07
CA THR A 10 16.50 6.56 -0.87
C THR A 10 17.09 6.08 -2.19
N LYS A 11 18.14 5.27 -2.11
CA LYS A 11 18.76 4.74 -3.32
C LYS A 11 17.98 3.58 -3.91
N LYS A 12 17.40 2.75 -3.06
CA LYS A 12 16.70 1.54 -3.52
C LYS A 12 15.39 1.25 -2.79
N GLY A 13 14.96 2.15 -1.92
CA GLY A 13 13.69 1.97 -1.22
C GLY A 13 12.53 1.95 -2.19
N VAL A 14 11.49 1.22 -1.84
CA VAL A 14 10.30 1.08 -2.68
C VAL A 14 9.04 1.21 -1.85
N ILE A 15 7.99 1.69 -2.50
CA ILE A 15 6.62 1.67 -1.99
C ILE A 15 5.87 0.66 -2.84
N SER A 16 5.24 -0.31 -2.21
CA SER A 16 4.40 -1.27 -2.93
C SER A 16 2.93 -0.96 -2.65
N VAL A 17 2.10 -1.08 -3.69
CA VAL A 17 0.66 -0.83 -3.57
C VAL A 17 -0.05 -1.99 -4.25
N GLU A 18 -0.92 -2.67 -3.50
CA GLU A 18 -1.66 -3.80 -4.07
C GLU A 18 -3.03 -3.93 -3.44
N LYS A 19 -3.92 -4.61 -4.15
CA LYS A 19 -5.23 -4.94 -3.62
C LYS A 19 -5.17 -6.34 -3.00
N ILE A 20 -5.69 -6.47 -1.80
CA ILE A 20 -5.83 -7.77 -1.15
C ILE A 20 -7.30 -8.01 -0.87
N ASP A 21 -7.82 -9.12 -1.37
CA ASP A 21 -9.21 -9.49 -1.14
C ASP A 21 -9.32 -10.29 0.14
N GLU A 22 -10.26 -9.90 0.99
CA GLU A 22 -10.57 -10.60 2.23
C GLU A 22 -9.33 -10.93 3.07
N PRO A 23 -8.49 -9.93 3.42
CA PRO A 23 -7.22 -10.21 4.10
C PRO A 23 -7.37 -10.77 5.51
N TYR A 24 -8.52 -10.56 6.12
CA TYR A 24 -8.78 -11.00 7.50
C TYR A 24 -9.78 -12.14 7.57
N GLY A 25 -9.96 -12.85 6.44
CA GLY A 25 -10.85 -14.00 6.37
C GLY A 25 -12.08 -13.73 5.54
N LYS A 26 -12.90 -14.76 5.41
CA LYS A 26 -14.12 -14.69 4.63
C LYS A 26 -15.02 -13.57 5.15
N ASP A 27 -15.61 -12.83 4.23
CA ASP A 27 -16.51 -11.70 4.51
C ASP A 27 -15.80 -10.44 5.01
N SER A 28 -14.48 -10.42 5.06
CA SER A 28 -13.78 -9.16 5.32
C SER A 28 -13.74 -8.33 4.05
N HIS A 29 -13.64 -7.01 4.21
CA HIS A 29 -13.58 -6.11 3.06
C HIS A 29 -12.21 -6.18 2.38
N SER A 30 -12.20 -6.00 1.06
CA SER A 30 -10.95 -5.84 0.34
C SER A 30 -10.23 -4.57 0.79
N VAL A 31 -8.92 -4.60 0.75
CA VAL A 31 -8.12 -3.46 1.19
C VAL A 31 -7.07 -3.10 0.14
N ALA A 32 -6.65 -1.85 0.16
CA ALA A 32 -5.45 -1.42 -0.52
C ALA A 32 -4.30 -1.55 0.48
N SER A 33 -3.32 -2.39 0.15
CA SER A 33 -2.17 -2.59 1.01
C SER A 33 -1.02 -1.75 0.49
N ILE A 34 -0.48 -0.89 1.36
CA ILE A 34 0.66 -0.05 1.02
C ILE A 34 1.81 -0.47 1.91
N GLY A 35 2.92 -0.85 1.29
CA GLY A 35 4.10 -1.29 2.04
C GLY A 35 5.32 -0.47 1.67
N ILE A 36 6.27 -0.38 2.58
CA ILE A 36 7.53 0.31 2.36
C ILE A 36 8.66 -0.62 2.73
N ASN A 37 9.65 -0.75 1.84
CA ASN A 37 10.86 -1.50 2.13
C ASN A 37 12.07 -0.64 1.72
N LEU A 38 12.95 -0.38 2.68
CA LEU A 38 14.12 0.48 2.44
C LEU A 38 15.23 -0.23 1.69
N LYS A 39 15.16 -1.55 1.60
CA LYS A 39 16.17 -2.37 0.93
C LYS A 39 15.79 -2.77 -0.49
N GLY A 40 14.61 -2.36 -0.94
CA GLY A 40 14.17 -2.64 -2.31
C GLY A 40 13.40 -3.92 -2.49
N ASP A 41 13.05 -4.63 -1.43
CA ASP A 41 12.31 -5.87 -1.51
C ASP A 41 10.81 -5.63 -1.31
N ALA A 42 10.10 -5.41 -2.41
CA ALA A 42 8.67 -5.10 -2.36
C ALA A 42 7.82 -6.24 -1.82
N SER A 43 8.33 -7.48 -1.88
CA SER A 43 7.59 -8.63 -1.38
C SER A 43 7.72 -8.81 0.14
N ASN A 44 8.55 -8.01 0.78
CA ASN A 44 8.82 -8.14 2.22
C ASN A 44 8.85 -6.77 2.88
N PRO A 45 7.72 -6.04 2.89
CA PRO A 45 7.70 -4.67 3.42
C PRO A 45 8.04 -4.61 4.90
N GLU A 46 8.83 -3.60 5.26
CA GLU A 46 9.19 -3.35 6.66
C GLU A 46 8.04 -2.67 7.40
N TRP A 47 7.26 -1.85 6.69
CA TRP A 47 6.02 -1.26 7.20
C TRP A 47 4.91 -1.52 6.22
N LYS A 48 3.71 -1.70 6.75
CA LYS A 48 2.56 -2.01 5.93
C LYS A 48 1.31 -1.40 6.56
N VAL A 49 0.44 -0.84 5.71
CA VAL A 49 -0.85 -0.33 6.15
C VAL A 49 -1.93 -0.84 5.20
N HIS A 50 -3.07 -1.19 5.76
CA HIS A 50 -4.23 -1.63 4.99
C HIS A 50 -5.31 -0.57 5.07
N ILE A 51 -5.78 -0.13 3.91
CA ILE A 51 -6.85 0.86 3.81
C ILE A 51 -8.06 0.17 3.19
N PRO A 52 -9.19 0.11 3.90
CA PRO A 52 -10.39 -0.48 3.32
C PRO A 52 -10.75 0.21 2.01
N PHE A 53 -11.18 -0.54 1.02
CA PHE A 53 -11.50 0.03 -0.28
C PHE A 53 -12.59 1.09 -0.21
N ASP A 54 -13.50 0.98 0.74
CA ASP A 54 -14.52 2.00 0.94
C ASP A 54 -13.94 3.37 1.31
N ASN A 55 -12.71 3.40 1.81
CA ASN A 55 -12.05 4.63 2.22
C ASN A 55 -10.97 5.09 1.23
N VAL A 56 -10.68 4.31 0.20
CA VAL A 56 -9.58 4.65 -0.73
C VAL A 56 -9.82 5.99 -1.41
N GLU A 57 -11.05 6.26 -1.88
CA GLU A 57 -11.37 7.54 -2.53
C GLU A 57 -11.08 8.72 -1.62
N ASP A 58 -11.48 8.62 -0.35
CA ASP A 58 -11.26 9.69 0.61
C ASP A 58 -9.77 9.91 0.86
N VAL A 59 -9.00 8.83 0.92
CA VAL A 59 -7.55 8.92 1.11
C VAL A 59 -6.89 9.59 -0.09
N ILE A 60 -7.34 9.23 -1.30
CA ILE A 60 -6.83 9.86 -2.53
C ILE A 60 -7.06 11.37 -2.49
N LYS A 61 -8.28 11.78 -2.15
CA LYS A 61 -8.62 13.20 -2.07
C LYS A 61 -7.79 13.92 -1.02
N ALA A 62 -7.60 13.29 0.13
CA ALA A 62 -6.80 13.87 1.20
C ALA A 62 -5.35 14.07 0.77
N LEU A 63 -4.77 13.08 0.09
CA LEU A 63 -3.41 13.18 -0.41
C LEU A 63 -3.26 14.30 -1.44
N GLN A 64 -4.25 14.44 -2.31
CA GLN A 64 -4.22 15.47 -3.36
C GLN A 64 -4.36 16.88 -2.80
N SER A 65 -4.90 17.02 -1.60
CA SER A 65 -5.10 18.33 -0.99
C SER A 65 -3.96 18.78 -0.07
N LEU A 66 -2.90 17.99 0.01
CA LEU A 66 -1.74 18.37 0.84
C LEU A 66 -0.95 19.53 0.23
#